data_59957287fafab5567bef2970aaf2ef36
#
_entry.id   59957287fafab5567bef2970aaf2ef36
#
_cell.length_a   1.000
_cell.length_b   1.000
_cell.length_c   1.000
_cell.angle_alpha   90.00
_cell.angle_beta   90.00
_cell.angle_gamma   90.00
#
_symmetry.space_group_name_H-M   'P 1'
#
loop_
_entity.id
_entity.type
_entity.pdbx_description
1 polymer ?
#
loop_
_entity_poly.entity_id
_entity_poly.type
_entity_poly.pdbx_seq_one_letter_code
_entity_poly.pdbx_strand_id
1 'polypeptide(L)'
;ARHSFGFSRSGAYLYLRRYVKDQNYAVLGAVLYAFSGWGLYNIFFNHFIDVLALFPWMLWALDEAVYHGRHGLFAFWVGVNLLNNYFFFVGQVLFLLLYFICKVSAGDFKLTPRLFVHLAFESLLGVGLGAVILWPAVLSLLQNPRTIDLSSGWGFLTYAKPQQYLAILLSWILPPDSPYMTSIWSEGIIKWTSMTAYLP
;
A
#
# COMPACT_ATOMS: atom_id res chain seq x y z
N ALA A 1 2.61 -6.50 16.93
CA ALA A 1 2.11 -7.45 15.93
C ALA A 1 0.65 -7.87 16.20
N ARG A 2 0.29 -8.40 17.39
CA ARG A 2 -1.07 -8.92 17.66
C ARG A 2 -2.17 -7.86 17.47
N HIS A 3 -1.95 -6.63 17.91
CA HIS A 3 -2.91 -5.51 17.75
C HIS A 3 -3.00 -5.06 16.28
N SER A 4 -1.90 -5.02 15.55
CA SER A 4 -1.86 -4.60 14.15
C SER A 4 -2.63 -5.56 13.24
N PHE A 5 -2.55 -6.88 13.45
CA PHE A 5 -3.35 -7.84 12.70
C PHE A 5 -4.86 -7.70 12.96
N GLY A 6 -5.27 -7.44 14.21
CA GLY A 6 -6.67 -7.15 14.53
C GLY A 6 -7.18 -5.90 13.83
N PHE A 7 -6.37 -4.84 13.81
CA PHE A 7 -6.71 -3.58 13.16
C PHE A 7 -6.74 -3.69 11.62
N SER A 8 -5.79 -4.44 11.03
CA SER A 8 -5.77 -4.77 9.60
C SER A 8 -7.04 -5.49 9.17
N ARG A 9 -7.43 -6.53 9.92
CA ARG A 9 -8.66 -7.29 9.65
C ARG A 9 -9.90 -6.41 9.73
N SER A 10 -9.98 -5.52 10.71
CA SER A 10 -11.13 -4.62 10.87
C SER A 10 -11.25 -3.63 9.72
N GLY A 11 -10.15 -3.00 9.29
CA GLY A 11 -10.12 -2.08 8.16
C GLY A 11 -10.47 -2.77 6.84
N ALA A 12 -9.86 -3.93 6.58
CA ALA A 12 -10.17 -4.73 5.39
C ALA A 12 -11.63 -5.21 5.39
N TYR A 13 -12.16 -5.64 6.53
CA TYR A 13 -13.56 -6.03 6.66
C TYR A 13 -14.51 -4.88 6.33
N LEU A 14 -14.31 -3.69 6.89
CA LEU A 14 -15.15 -2.51 6.62
C LEU A 14 -15.12 -2.12 5.15
N TYR A 15 -13.94 -2.16 4.53
CA TYR A 15 -13.78 -1.92 3.11
C TYR A 15 -14.52 -2.97 2.28
N LEU A 16 -14.31 -4.26 2.54
CA LEU A 16 -14.90 -5.36 1.79
C LEU A 16 -16.43 -5.44 1.96
N ARG A 17 -16.96 -5.12 3.13
CA ARG A 17 -18.43 -5.09 3.38
C ARG A 17 -19.20 -4.17 2.43
N ARG A 18 -18.54 -3.21 1.81
CA ARG A 18 -19.16 -2.35 0.80
C ARG A 18 -19.45 -3.10 -0.50
N TYR A 19 -18.59 -4.05 -0.87
CA TYR A 19 -18.66 -4.77 -2.14
C TYR A 19 -19.24 -6.18 -1.98
N VAL A 20 -19.01 -6.80 -0.84
CA VAL A 20 -19.45 -8.17 -0.55
C VAL A 20 -20.68 -8.15 0.36
N LYS A 21 -21.81 -8.62 -0.16
CA LYS A 21 -23.09 -8.64 0.59
C LYS A 21 -23.07 -9.61 1.76
N ASP A 22 -22.49 -10.80 1.55
CA ASP A 22 -22.41 -11.83 2.59
C ASP A 22 -21.30 -11.51 3.59
N GLN A 23 -21.65 -11.52 4.87
CA GLN A 23 -20.74 -11.21 5.96
C GLN A 23 -19.60 -12.22 6.06
N ASN A 24 -19.88 -13.51 5.84
CA ASN A 24 -18.88 -14.56 5.97
C ASN A 24 -17.77 -14.42 4.92
N TYR A 25 -18.14 -14.11 3.67
CA TYR A 25 -17.15 -13.85 2.62
C TYR A 25 -16.35 -12.57 2.86
N ALA A 26 -16.96 -11.53 3.43
CA ALA A 26 -16.23 -10.34 3.82
C ALA A 26 -15.23 -10.60 4.96
N VAL A 27 -15.60 -11.44 5.94
CA VAL A 27 -14.70 -11.89 7.01
C VAL A 27 -13.57 -12.73 6.43
N LEU A 28 -13.89 -13.69 5.56
CA LEU A 28 -12.88 -14.53 4.90
C LEU A 28 -11.86 -13.67 4.13
N GLY A 29 -12.32 -12.73 3.31
CA GLY A 29 -11.44 -11.81 2.58
C GLY A 29 -10.57 -10.97 3.50
N ALA A 30 -11.12 -10.48 4.62
CA ALA A 30 -10.35 -9.72 5.61
C ALA A 30 -9.28 -10.56 6.31
N VAL A 31 -9.56 -11.84 6.56
CA VAL A 31 -8.58 -12.79 7.12
C VAL A 31 -7.49 -13.10 6.11
N LEU A 32 -7.84 -13.40 4.85
CA LEU A 32 -6.87 -13.63 3.78
C LEU A 32 -5.96 -12.41 3.57
N TYR A 33 -6.51 -11.21 3.61
CA TYR A 33 -5.73 -9.98 3.54
C TYR A 33 -4.74 -9.85 4.71
N ALA A 34 -5.20 -10.05 5.95
CA ALA A 34 -4.36 -9.92 7.14
C ALA A 34 -3.23 -10.96 7.18
N PHE A 35 -3.47 -12.16 6.68
CA PHE A 35 -2.49 -13.25 6.60
C PHE A 35 -1.90 -13.43 5.20
N SER A 36 -1.95 -12.39 4.37
CA SER A 36 -1.27 -12.37 3.07
C SER A 36 0.24 -12.61 3.20
N GLY A 37 0.88 -12.97 2.11
CA GLY A 37 2.34 -13.19 2.06
C GLY A 37 3.13 -12.01 2.62
N TRP A 38 2.69 -10.78 2.39
CA TRP A 38 3.26 -9.58 3.01
C TRP A 38 3.21 -9.63 4.54
N GLY A 39 2.04 -9.92 5.11
CA GLY A 39 1.84 -9.97 6.56
C GLY A 39 2.66 -11.09 7.21
N LEU A 40 2.72 -12.26 6.59
CA LEU A 40 3.46 -13.40 7.10
C LEU A 40 4.97 -13.20 7.02
N TYR A 41 5.47 -12.72 5.88
CA TYR A 41 6.90 -12.49 5.70
C TYR A 41 7.45 -11.39 6.61
N ASN A 42 6.70 -10.30 6.76
CA ASN A 42 7.14 -9.15 7.54
C ASN A 42 6.73 -9.20 9.02
N ILE A 43 6.34 -10.38 9.54
CA ILE A 43 5.88 -10.53 10.94
C ILE A 43 6.90 -10.06 11.98
N PHE A 44 8.19 -10.11 11.64
CA PHE A 44 9.28 -9.67 12.50
C PHE A 44 9.52 -8.14 12.45
N PHE A 45 8.95 -7.46 11.47
CA PHE A 45 9.10 -6.02 11.26
C PHE A 45 7.78 -5.30 11.52
N ASN A 46 7.52 -4.93 12.77
CA ASN A 46 6.25 -4.32 13.18
C ASN A 46 5.85 -3.11 12.32
N HIS A 47 6.81 -2.26 11.94
CA HIS A 47 6.56 -1.07 11.12
C HIS A 47 6.12 -1.38 9.67
N PHE A 48 6.33 -2.60 9.17
CA PHE A 48 5.81 -3.05 7.88
C PHE A 48 4.39 -3.60 8.01
N ILE A 49 4.10 -4.27 9.13
CA ILE A 49 2.75 -4.76 9.42
C ILE A 49 1.78 -3.61 9.63
N ASP A 50 2.24 -2.51 10.22
CA ASP A 50 1.40 -1.32 10.43
C ASP A 50 0.97 -0.68 9.10
N VAL A 51 1.80 -0.76 8.04
CA VAL A 51 1.41 -0.37 6.67
C VAL A 51 0.21 -1.20 6.18
N LEU A 52 0.27 -2.53 6.36
CA LEU A 52 -0.83 -3.43 6.01
C LEU A 52 -2.09 -3.11 6.82
N ALA A 53 -1.94 -2.76 8.09
CA ALA A 53 -3.04 -2.48 8.99
C ALA A 53 -3.78 -1.18 8.65
N LEU A 54 -3.05 -0.13 8.26
CA LEU A 54 -3.60 1.21 8.05
C LEU A 54 -4.12 1.44 6.63
N PHE A 55 -3.59 0.74 5.64
CA PHE A 55 -3.93 0.97 4.23
C PHE A 55 -5.42 0.75 3.89
N PRO A 56 -6.10 -0.31 4.36
CA PRO A 56 -7.53 -0.50 4.08
C PRO A 56 -8.42 0.62 4.62
N TRP A 57 -8.02 1.26 5.70
CA TRP A 57 -8.75 2.40 6.24
C TRP A 57 -8.66 3.62 5.33
N MET A 58 -7.51 3.81 4.67
CA MET A 58 -7.34 4.88 3.69
C MET A 58 -8.19 4.63 2.43
N LEU A 59 -8.27 3.37 1.94
CA LEU A 59 -9.17 2.99 0.85
C LEU A 59 -10.65 3.19 1.23
N TRP A 60 -11.03 2.74 2.42
CA TRP A 60 -12.37 2.94 2.92
C TRP A 60 -12.72 4.43 3.03
N ALA A 61 -11.80 5.26 3.51
CA ALA A 61 -12.01 6.70 3.62
C ALA A 61 -12.13 7.40 2.26
N LEU A 62 -11.36 6.96 1.25
CA LEU A 62 -11.54 7.42 -0.12
C LEU A 62 -12.95 7.12 -0.64
N ASP A 63 -13.41 5.89 -0.44
CA ASP A 63 -14.76 5.49 -0.84
C ASP A 63 -15.84 6.29 -0.09
N GLU A 64 -15.65 6.58 1.20
CA GLU A 64 -16.56 7.42 1.98
C GLU A 64 -16.61 8.85 1.44
N ALA A 65 -15.48 9.41 1.03
CA ALA A 65 -15.44 10.73 0.42
C ALA A 65 -16.17 10.75 -0.93
N VAL A 66 -16.00 9.70 -1.75
CA VAL A 66 -16.62 9.62 -3.09
C VAL A 66 -18.12 9.32 -3.01
N TYR A 67 -18.54 8.31 -2.25
CA TYR A 67 -19.93 7.83 -2.24
C TYR A 67 -20.84 8.63 -1.29
N HIS A 68 -20.30 9.11 -0.17
CA HIS A 68 -21.09 9.76 0.87
C HIS A 68 -20.71 11.24 1.08
N GLY A 69 -19.70 11.76 0.35
CA GLY A 69 -19.26 13.15 0.47
C GLY A 69 -18.72 13.50 1.87
N ARG A 70 -18.18 12.53 2.60
CA ARG A 70 -17.60 12.78 3.92
C ARG A 70 -16.29 13.52 3.79
N HIS A 71 -16.19 14.66 4.49
CA HIS A 71 -15.03 15.54 4.45
C HIS A 71 -14.05 15.24 5.61
N GLY A 72 -12.76 15.40 5.34
CA GLY A 72 -11.68 15.31 6.32
C GLY A 72 -11.24 13.90 6.70
N LEU A 73 -12.07 12.88 6.47
CA LEU A 73 -11.74 11.50 6.81
C LEU A 73 -10.62 10.94 5.94
N PHE A 74 -10.66 11.24 4.64
CA PHE A 74 -9.63 10.83 3.71
C PHE A 74 -8.31 11.54 4.01
N ALA A 75 -8.33 12.87 4.26
CA ALA A 75 -7.15 13.63 4.67
C ALA A 75 -6.52 13.07 5.94
N PHE A 76 -7.33 12.71 6.95
CA PHE A 76 -6.85 12.10 8.18
C PHE A 76 -6.08 10.79 7.92
N TRP A 77 -6.67 9.87 7.14
CA TRP A 77 -6.03 8.58 6.87
C TRP A 77 -4.83 8.69 5.93
N VAL A 78 -4.81 9.66 5.01
CA VAL A 78 -3.62 10.01 4.22
C VAL A 78 -2.48 10.44 5.15
N GLY A 79 -2.74 11.36 6.08
CA GLY A 79 -1.77 11.82 7.07
C GLY A 79 -1.26 10.69 7.96
N VAL A 80 -2.15 9.84 8.48
CA VAL A 80 -1.79 8.69 9.33
C VAL A 80 -0.89 7.70 8.59
N ASN A 81 -1.21 7.33 7.34
CA ASN A 81 -0.38 6.42 6.56
C ASN A 81 1.00 7.03 6.25
N LEU A 82 1.06 8.31 5.91
CA LEU A 82 2.31 9.03 5.68
C LEU A 82 3.19 9.08 6.94
N LEU A 83 2.61 9.43 8.09
CA LEU A 83 3.30 9.48 9.39
C LEU A 83 3.82 8.11 9.82
N ASN A 84 3.06 7.05 9.51
CA ASN A 84 3.45 5.69 9.84
C ASN A 84 4.69 5.24 9.05
N ASN A 85 4.69 5.43 7.72
CA ASN A 85 5.81 5.02 6.90
C ASN A 85 5.83 5.75 5.54
N TYR A 86 6.61 6.82 5.44
CA TYR A 86 6.72 7.64 4.25
C TYR A 86 7.23 6.88 3.01
N PHE A 87 8.08 5.86 3.21
CA PHE A 87 8.65 5.07 2.12
C PHE A 87 7.58 4.22 1.41
N PHE A 88 6.79 3.47 2.19
CA PHE A 88 5.69 2.68 1.62
C PHE A 88 4.51 3.54 1.19
N PHE A 89 4.36 4.74 1.76
CA PHE A 89 3.32 5.68 1.36
C PHE A 89 3.37 6.03 -0.13
N VAL A 90 4.56 6.13 -0.72
CA VAL A 90 4.70 6.34 -2.17
C VAL A 90 4.02 5.23 -2.97
N GLY A 91 4.25 3.98 -2.60
CA GLY A 91 3.57 2.83 -3.21
C GLY A 91 2.05 2.85 -2.99
N GLN A 92 1.60 3.25 -1.80
CA GLN A 92 0.18 3.40 -1.50
C GLN A 92 -0.48 4.49 -2.37
N VAL A 93 0.20 5.61 -2.60
CA VAL A 93 -0.29 6.68 -3.50
C VAL A 93 -0.42 6.17 -4.94
N LEU A 94 0.58 5.45 -5.45
CA LEU A 94 0.50 4.84 -6.78
C LEU A 94 -0.68 3.87 -6.87
N PHE A 95 -0.88 3.04 -5.87
CA PHE A 95 -2.04 2.13 -5.81
C PHE A 95 -3.36 2.90 -5.80
N LEU A 96 -3.48 3.96 -4.99
CA LEU A 96 -4.69 4.79 -4.94
C LEU A 96 -5.01 5.44 -6.28
N LEU A 97 -3.99 5.93 -7.00
CA LEU A 97 -4.17 6.51 -8.33
C LEU A 97 -4.68 5.46 -9.32
N LEU A 98 -4.07 4.28 -9.35
CA LEU A 98 -4.51 3.17 -10.20
C LEU A 98 -5.92 2.70 -9.83
N TYR A 99 -6.19 2.54 -8.54
CA TYR A 99 -7.51 2.19 -8.03
C TYR A 99 -8.57 3.21 -8.47
N PHE A 100 -8.29 4.51 -8.30
CA PHE A 100 -9.19 5.58 -8.70
C PHE A 100 -9.45 5.56 -10.22
N ILE A 101 -8.40 5.41 -11.03
CA ILE A 101 -8.53 5.29 -12.50
C ILE A 101 -9.39 4.08 -12.87
N CYS A 102 -9.14 2.91 -12.28
CA CYS A 102 -9.93 1.72 -12.53
C CYS A 102 -11.40 1.91 -12.15
N LYS A 103 -11.69 2.54 -11.01
CA LYS A 103 -13.05 2.82 -10.54
C LYS A 103 -13.80 3.82 -11.44
N VAL A 104 -13.11 4.86 -11.92
CA VAL A 104 -13.67 5.82 -12.89
C VAL A 104 -13.94 5.12 -14.22
N SER A 105 -13.00 4.30 -14.72
CA SER A 105 -13.14 3.57 -15.99
C SER A 105 -14.25 2.52 -15.94
N ALA A 106 -14.47 1.90 -14.79
CA ALA A 106 -15.57 0.96 -14.57
C ALA A 106 -16.95 1.66 -14.42
N GLY A 107 -16.96 2.99 -14.31
CA GLY A 107 -18.18 3.77 -14.09
C GLY A 107 -18.69 3.77 -12.64
N ASP A 108 -17.94 3.16 -11.71
CA ASP A 108 -18.28 3.12 -10.28
C ASP A 108 -18.14 4.51 -9.63
N PHE A 109 -17.12 5.28 -10.04
CA PHE A 109 -16.91 6.64 -9.59
C PHE A 109 -17.34 7.64 -10.66
N LYS A 110 -18.32 8.48 -10.33
CA LYS A 110 -18.73 9.59 -11.21
C LYS A 110 -17.80 10.77 -10.99
N LEU A 111 -16.78 10.88 -11.82
CA LEU A 111 -15.82 11.98 -11.74
C LEU A 111 -16.50 13.29 -12.13
N THR A 112 -16.65 14.18 -11.15
CA THR A 112 -17.08 15.57 -11.36
C THR A 112 -15.91 16.50 -11.01
N PRO A 113 -15.82 17.71 -11.62
CA PRO A 113 -14.76 18.66 -11.26
C PRO A 113 -14.76 19.00 -9.76
N ARG A 114 -15.93 19.06 -9.15
CA ARG A 114 -16.06 19.31 -7.70
C ARG A 114 -15.47 18.18 -6.87
N LEU A 115 -15.74 16.92 -7.21
CA LEU A 115 -15.19 15.76 -6.53
C LEU A 115 -13.67 15.71 -6.68
N PHE A 116 -13.16 15.97 -7.88
CA PHE A 116 -11.71 15.99 -8.13
C PHE A 116 -11.01 17.03 -7.26
N VAL A 117 -11.51 18.27 -7.25
CA VAL A 117 -10.95 19.37 -6.42
C VAL A 117 -11.01 19.00 -4.94
N HIS A 118 -12.11 18.41 -4.49
CA HIS A 118 -12.28 17.97 -3.11
C HIS A 118 -11.25 16.92 -2.71
N LEU A 119 -11.10 15.86 -3.50
CA LEU A 119 -10.12 14.79 -3.23
C LEU A 119 -8.68 15.30 -3.30
N ALA A 120 -8.36 16.18 -4.27
CA ALA A 120 -7.06 16.83 -4.37
C ALA A 120 -6.76 17.66 -3.12
N PHE A 121 -7.73 18.44 -2.65
CA PHE A 121 -7.60 19.25 -1.43
C PHE A 121 -7.39 18.37 -0.19
N GLU A 122 -8.18 17.31 -0.01
CA GLU A 122 -7.99 16.37 1.11
C GLU A 122 -6.65 15.64 1.06
N SER A 123 -6.20 15.25 -0.14
CA SER A 123 -4.87 14.64 -0.31
C SER A 123 -3.76 15.59 0.11
N LEU A 124 -3.81 16.85 -0.34
CA LEU A 124 -2.82 17.87 0.03
C LEU A 124 -2.87 18.17 1.53
N LEU A 125 -4.06 18.25 2.10
CA LEU A 125 -4.23 18.45 3.55
C LEU A 125 -3.62 17.29 4.33
N GLY A 126 -3.89 16.05 3.93
CA GLY A 126 -3.33 14.85 4.55
C GLY A 126 -1.79 14.79 4.46
N VAL A 127 -1.23 15.12 3.29
CA VAL A 127 0.22 15.25 3.11
C VAL A 127 0.78 16.37 3.98
N GLY A 128 0.07 17.50 4.08
CA GLY A 128 0.45 18.62 4.95
C GLY A 128 0.52 18.22 6.43
N LEU A 129 -0.43 17.40 6.90
CA LEU A 129 -0.38 16.84 8.27
C LEU A 129 0.85 15.97 8.51
N GLY A 130 1.29 15.22 7.48
CA GLY A 130 2.49 14.39 7.53
C GLY A 130 3.79 15.11 7.19
N ALA A 131 3.76 16.39 6.83
CA ALA A 131 4.91 17.15 6.36
C ALA A 131 6.06 17.23 7.39
N VAL A 132 5.76 17.14 8.68
CA VAL A 132 6.75 17.11 9.77
C VAL A 132 7.76 15.97 9.59
N ILE A 133 7.32 14.80 9.10
CA ILE A 133 8.19 13.66 8.82
C ILE A 133 8.66 13.68 7.35
N LEU A 134 7.78 14.02 6.43
CA LEU A 134 8.08 14.00 5.01
C LEU A 134 9.19 14.98 4.63
N TRP A 135 9.17 16.19 5.18
CA TRP A 135 10.14 17.23 4.84
C TRP A 135 11.59 16.85 5.16
N PRO A 136 11.93 16.43 6.39
CA PRO A 136 13.27 15.93 6.70
C PRO A 136 13.67 14.72 5.86
N ALA A 137 12.72 13.81 5.58
CA ALA A 137 12.98 12.63 4.76
C ALA A 137 13.35 13.01 3.31
N VAL A 138 12.62 13.95 2.69
CA VAL A 138 12.93 14.46 1.35
C VAL A 138 14.29 15.13 1.32
N LEU A 139 14.61 15.99 2.31
CA LEU A 139 15.92 16.63 2.40
C LEU A 139 17.05 15.59 2.51
N SER A 140 16.88 14.57 3.34
CA SER A 140 17.84 13.48 3.48
C SER A 140 18.02 12.69 2.18
N LEU A 141 16.94 12.43 1.44
CA LEU A 141 16.99 11.75 0.15
C LEU A 141 17.72 12.58 -0.91
N LEU A 142 17.46 13.88 -0.96
CA LEU A 142 18.10 14.78 -1.93
C LEU A 142 19.61 14.93 -1.68
N GLN A 143 20.06 14.74 -0.45
CA GLN A 143 21.49 14.78 -0.07
C GLN A 143 22.18 13.41 -0.23
N ASN A 144 21.44 12.34 -0.52
CA ASN A 144 22.01 11.00 -0.61
C ASN A 144 22.57 10.75 -2.03
N PRO A 145 23.88 10.52 -2.20
CA PRO A 145 24.47 10.28 -3.52
C PRO A 145 23.88 9.05 -4.23
N ARG A 146 23.40 8.03 -3.50
CA ARG A 146 22.78 6.85 -4.09
C ARG A 146 21.45 7.15 -4.80
N THR A 147 20.68 8.14 -4.35
CA THR A 147 19.44 8.54 -5.02
C THR A 147 19.69 9.27 -6.33
N ILE A 148 20.79 9.99 -6.43
CA ILE A 148 21.18 10.69 -7.66
C ILE A 148 21.49 9.67 -8.77
N ASP A 149 22.20 8.59 -8.45
CA ASP A 149 22.50 7.52 -9.42
C ASP A 149 21.25 6.75 -9.85
N LEU A 150 20.30 6.50 -8.94
CA LEU A 150 19.03 5.82 -9.24
C LEU A 150 18.08 6.68 -10.08
N SER A 151 18.16 8.00 -9.98
CA SER A 151 17.30 8.91 -10.74
C SER A 151 17.83 9.22 -12.14
N SER A 152 19.03 8.76 -12.50
CA SER A 152 19.61 8.96 -13.82
C SER A 152 19.11 7.91 -14.81
N GLY A 153 18.24 8.34 -15.75
CA GLY A 153 17.78 7.51 -16.86
C GLY A 153 16.70 6.48 -16.50
N TRP A 154 16.69 5.36 -17.23
CA TRP A 154 15.69 4.27 -17.07
C TRP A 154 15.87 3.44 -15.80
N GLY A 155 16.95 3.63 -15.04
CA GLY A 155 17.23 2.90 -13.79
C GLY A 155 16.15 3.04 -12.72
N PHE A 156 15.34 4.09 -12.78
CA PHE A 156 14.19 4.28 -11.89
C PHE A 156 13.01 3.34 -12.21
N LEU A 157 12.85 2.94 -13.48
CA LEU A 157 11.72 2.14 -13.95
C LEU A 157 12.08 0.68 -14.23
N THR A 158 13.36 0.34 -14.24
CA THR A 158 13.82 -1.00 -14.58
C THR A 158 14.62 -1.63 -13.46
N TYR A 159 14.39 -2.91 -13.22
CA TYR A 159 15.20 -3.68 -12.30
C TYR A 159 16.55 -4.02 -12.93
N ALA A 160 17.61 -3.99 -12.12
CA ALA A 160 18.97 -4.31 -12.56
C ALA A 160 19.13 -5.75 -13.05
N LYS A 161 18.29 -6.68 -12.56
CA LYS A 161 18.31 -8.09 -12.93
C LYS A 161 16.99 -8.49 -13.59
N PRO A 162 17.01 -9.02 -14.83
CA PRO A 162 15.79 -9.46 -15.52
C PRO A 162 15.00 -10.53 -14.77
N GLN A 163 15.68 -11.37 -13.98
CA GLN A 163 15.04 -12.41 -13.14
C GLN A 163 14.03 -11.85 -12.14
N GLN A 164 14.14 -10.57 -11.78
CA GLN A 164 13.20 -9.92 -10.86
C GLN A 164 11.78 -9.82 -11.47
N TYR A 165 11.65 -9.64 -12.77
CA TYR A 165 10.34 -9.62 -13.44
C TYR A 165 9.66 -10.99 -13.37
N LEU A 166 10.43 -12.07 -13.58
CA LEU A 166 9.93 -13.42 -13.43
C LEU A 166 9.53 -13.70 -11.98
N ALA A 167 10.34 -13.25 -11.02
CA ALA A 167 10.05 -13.40 -9.60
C ALA A 167 8.75 -12.68 -9.19
N ILE A 168 8.45 -11.51 -9.74
CA ILE A 168 7.18 -10.82 -9.50
C ILE A 168 6.00 -11.68 -9.94
N LEU A 169 6.06 -12.29 -11.13
CA LEU A 169 4.99 -13.15 -11.63
C LEU A 169 4.84 -14.43 -10.78
N LEU A 170 5.95 -15.07 -10.45
CA LEU A 170 5.94 -16.30 -9.64
C LEU A 170 5.49 -16.05 -8.20
N SER A 171 5.68 -14.85 -7.66
CA SER A 171 5.26 -14.49 -6.31
C SER A 171 3.74 -14.52 -6.08
N TRP A 172 2.96 -14.57 -7.14
CA TRP A 172 1.49 -14.74 -7.04
C TRP A 172 1.10 -16.18 -6.73
N ILE A 173 1.97 -17.14 -7.07
CA ILE A 173 1.68 -18.58 -6.98
C ILE A 173 2.52 -19.22 -5.88
N LEU A 174 3.77 -18.79 -5.73
CA LEU A 174 4.70 -19.37 -4.78
C LEU A 174 4.76 -18.58 -3.47
N PRO A 175 4.77 -19.27 -2.32
CA PRO A 175 4.90 -18.60 -1.03
C PRO A 175 6.25 -17.87 -0.91
N PRO A 176 6.30 -16.79 -0.09
CA PRO A 176 7.56 -16.10 0.18
C PRO A 176 8.56 -17.01 0.89
N ASP A 177 9.85 -16.82 0.60
CA ASP A 177 10.91 -17.50 1.32
C ASP A 177 10.92 -17.09 2.79
N SER A 178 11.19 -18.07 3.66
CA SER A 178 11.42 -17.76 5.08
C SER A 178 12.73 -16.98 5.23
N PRO A 179 12.78 -15.97 6.12
CA PRO A 179 14.02 -15.23 6.43
C PRO A 179 15.18 -16.13 6.84
N TYR A 180 14.87 -17.33 7.34
CA TYR A 180 15.85 -18.32 7.84
C TYR A 180 16.12 -19.46 6.86
N MET A 181 15.26 -19.67 5.88
CA MET A 181 15.41 -20.73 4.86
C MET A 181 15.15 -20.13 3.48
N THR A 182 16.21 -19.75 2.80
CA THR A 182 16.15 -19.28 1.42
C THR A 182 16.20 -20.49 0.50
N SER A 183 15.13 -20.81 -0.21
CA SER A 183 15.09 -22.00 -1.07
C SER A 183 14.89 -21.71 -2.55
N ILE A 184 13.99 -20.80 -2.88
CA ILE A 184 13.55 -20.60 -4.27
C ILE A 184 14.14 -19.31 -4.87
N TRP A 185 14.29 -18.28 -4.06
CA TRP A 185 14.60 -16.92 -4.51
C TRP A 185 16.08 -16.53 -4.31
N SER A 186 16.88 -17.35 -3.59
CA SER A 186 18.18 -16.95 -3.07
C SER A 186 19.29 -16.82 -4.10
N GLU A 187 19.28 -17.59 -5.20
CA GLU A 187 20.44 -17.65 -6.11
C GLU A 187 20.43 -16.60 -7.24
N GLY A 188 19.30 -16.02 -7.56
CA GLY A 188 19.17 -15.09 -8.69
C GLY A 188 18.80 -13.67 -8.32
N ILE A 189 18.38 -13.40 -7.10
CA ILE A 189 17.68 -12.20 -6.73
C ILE A 189 18.33 -11.57 -5.51
N ILE A 190 18.30 -10.26 -5.44
CA ILE A 190 18.93 -9.43 -4.41
C ILE A 190 18.52 -9.88 -3.00
N LYS A 191 19.41 -9.75 -2.05
CA LYS A 191 19.37 -10.14 -0.63
C LYS A 191 18.12 -9.77 0.19
N TRP A 192 17.15 -9.02 -0.36
CA TRP A 192 15.96 -8.49 0.30
C TRP A 192 14.67 -8.74 -0.48
N THR A 193 14.69 -9.60 -1.45
CA THR A 193 13.58 -9.84 -2.35
C THR A 193 12.76 -11.05 -1.99
N SER A 194 12.05 -10.97 -0.91
CA SER A 194 10.85 -11.78 -0.82
C SER A 194 9.76 -11.06 -1.59
N MET A 195 9.33 -11.66 -2.63
CA MET A 195 8.12 -11.25 -3.29
C MET A 195 6.95 -11.72 -2.42
N THR A 196 6.11 -10.78 -2.01
CA THR A 196 5.09 -11.01 -0.99
C THR A 196 3.67 -10.85 -1.53
N ALA A 197 3.49 -11.01 -2.84
CA ALA A 197 2.18 -10.93 -3.47
C ALA A 197 1.33 -12.19 -3.25
N TYR A 198 1.89 -13.24 -2.67
CA TYR A 198 1.20 -14.51 -2.40
C TYR A 198 -0.02 -14.32 -1.48
N LEU A 199 -1.15 -14.87 -1.92
CA LEU A 199 -2.35 -15.04 -1.12
C LEU A 199 -2.51 -16.53 -0.83
N PRO A 200 -2.61 -16.94 0.45
CA PRO A 200 -2.76 -18.33 0.83
C PRO A 200 -4.10 -18.92 0.38
#